data_4d4dd5eaf4fa0b32b268bc0742122765
#
_entry.id   4d4dd5eaf4fa0b32b268bc0742122765
#
_cell.length_a   1.000
_cell.length_b   1.000
_cell.length_c   1.000
_cell.angle_alpha   90.00
_cell.angle_beta   90.00
_cell.angle_gamma   90.00
#
_symmetry.space_group_name_H-M   'P 1'
#
loop_
_entity.id
_entity.type
_entity.pdbx_description
1 polymer ?
#
loop_
_entity_poly.entity_id
_entity_poly.type
_entity_poly.pdbx_seq_one_letter_code
_entity_poly.pdbx_strand_id
1 'polypeptide(L)'
;MKLKRMNAKVRKAVFPAAGLGTRFLPATKAQPKEMLPIVDKPIIQYGVEEAIQSGIQNIIMVTGRGKSAIEDHFDVSFELENLLESRGKKELLAIVRNISDMINVSYVRQKEALGLGHAVLRASELVGEEPFAVVLADDVIEAETPCLRQLLDVYGFFGAPVLAVMEVPPESISFSCGRSRANWSARSRPLRTTTSPSWKRASPRSRT
;
A
#
# COMPACT_ATOMS: atom_id res chain seq x y z
N MET A 1 -11.98 -19.85 -31.98
CA MET A 1 -10.97 -18.79 -31.70
C MET A 1 -11.49 -17.93 -30.57
N LYS A 2 -11.05 -18.24 -29.31
CA LYS A 2 -11.48 -17.46 -28.13
C LYS A 2 -10.69 -16.15 -28.14
N LEU A 3 -11.38 -15.03 -28.37
CA LEU A 3 -10.82 -13.71 -28.15
C LEU A 3 -10.27 -13.66 -26.70
N LYS A 4 -8.94 -13.57 -26.59
CA LYS A 4 -8.27 -13.29 -25.31
C LYS A 4 -8.78 -11.92 -24.85
N ARG A 5 -9.70 -11.88 -23.88
CA ARG A 5 -10.10 -10.61 -23.23
C ARG A 5 -8.81 -10.00 -22.71
N MET A 6 -8.37 -8.92 -23.32
CA MET A 6 -7.31 -8.10 -22.75
C MET A 6 -7.92 -7.45 -21.51
N ASN A 7 -7.51 -7.92 -20.33
CA ASN A 7 -7.93 -7.32 -19.09
C ASN A 7 -7.45 -5.87 -19.05
N ALA A 8 -8.31 -4.96 -18.58
CA ALA A 8 -7.93 -3.56 -18.45
C ALA A 8 -6.68 -3.46 -17.56
N LYS A 9 -5.71 -2.64 -17.99
CA LYS A 9 -4.47 -2.44 -17.24
C LYS A 9 -4.77 -1.70 -15.92
N VAL A 10 -4.26 -2.20 -14.81
CA VAL A 10 -4.31 -1.51 -13.52
C VAL A 10 -3.35 -0.33 -13.55
N ARG A 11 -3.84 0.88 -13.36
CA ARG A 11 -3.04 2.13 -13.40
C ARG A 11 -3.10 2.91 -12.10
N LYS A 12 -4.07 2.59 -11.24
CA LYS A 12 -4.33 3.30 -9.98
C LYS A 12 -4.05 2.39 -8.80
N ALA A 13 -3.46 2.95 -7.74
CA ALA A 13 -3.31 2.27 -6.46
C ALA A 13 -3.94 3.10 -5.34
N VAL A 14 -4.70 2.45 -4.48
CA VAL A 14 -5.32 3.05 -3.29
C VAL A 14 -4.48 2.68 -2.08
N PHE A 15 -4.11 3.69 -1.30
CA PHE A 15 -3.35 3.56 -0.06
C PHE A 15 -4.23 3.94 1.14
N PRO A 16 -4.80 2.99 1.87
CA PRO A 16 -5.58 3.26 3.07
C PRO A 16 -4.67 3.67 4.24
N ALA A 17 -4.53 4.97 4.48
CA ALA A 17 -3.66 5.56 5.51
C ALA A 17 -4.44 6.32 6.61
N ALA A 18 -5.74 6.04 6.79
CA ALA A 18 -6.60 6.74 7.76
C ALA A 18 -6.58 6.11 9.18
N GLY A 19 -5.86 5.01 9.40
CA GLY A 19 -5.83 4.29 10.67
C GLY A 19 -5.12 5.06 11.79
N LEU A 20 -5.57 4.87 13.04
CA LEU A 20 -5.05 5.60 14.21
C LEU A 20 -3.67 5.15 14.70
N GLY A 21 -3.16 3.99 14.22
CA GLY A 21 -1.82 3.51 14.57
C GLY A 21 -1.63 3.14 16.05
N THR A 22 -2.69 2.77 16.76
CA THR A 22 -2.67 2.53 18.22
C THR A 22 -1.67 1.47 18.68
N ARG A 23 -1.33 0.50 17.80
CA ARG A 23 -0.32 -0.53 18.08
C ARG A 23 1.12 0.02 18.22
N PHE A 24 1.36 1.22 17.72
CA PHE A 24 2.67 1.87 17.70
C PHE A 24 2.78 3.02 18.71
N LEU A 25 1.84 3.12 19.65
CA LEU A 25 1.96 4.10 20.75
C LEU A 25 3.19 3.78 21.63
N PRO A 26 3.90 4.81 22.14
CA PRO A 26 3.57 6.26 22.06
C PRO A 26 4.05 6.95 20.77
N ALA A 27 4.82 6.31 19.89
CA ALA A 27 5.40 6.94 18.70
C ALA A 27 4.33 7.59 17.78
N THR A 28 3.18 6.96 17.66
CA THR A 28 2.09 7.43 16.79
C THR A 28 1.13 8.42 17.46
N LYS A 29 1.47 8.92 18.66
CA LYS A 29 0.65 9.94 19.34
C LYS A 29 0.61 11.25 18.58
N ALA A 30 1.75 11.67 18.01
CA ALA A 30 1.92 12.96 17.35
C ALA A 30 2.09 12.86 15.83
N GLN A 31 2.37 11.66 15.30
CA GLN A 31 2.58 11.45 13.86
C GLN A 31 1.91 10.19 13.35
N PRO A 32 1.55 10.13 12.05
CA PRO A 32 1.03 8.94 11.42
C PRO A 32 2.00 7.74 11.52
N LYS A 33 1.47 6.52 11.70
CA LYS A 33 2.30 5.30 11.66
C LYS A 33 3.03 5.16 10.32
N GLU A 34 2.40 5.61 9.26
CA GLU A 34 2.88 5.58 7.89
C GLU A 34 4.11 6.47 7.69
N MET A 35 4.32 7.45 8.61
CA MET A 35 5.49 8.34 8.63
C MET A 35 6.59 7.89 9.58
N LEU A 36 6.45 6.73 10.22
CA LEU A 36 7.56 6.15 10.98
C LEU A 36 8.69 5.76 10.01
N PRO A 37 9.94 6.15 10.29
CA PRO A 37 11.04 5.86 9.39
C PRO A 37 11.49 4.39 9.49
N ILE A 38 11.84 3.83 8.35
CA ILE A 38 12.68 2.63 8.25
C ILE A 38 13.99 3.09 7.64
N VAL A 39 15.05 3.10 8.45
CA VAL A 39 16.38 3.64 8.15
C VAL A 39 16.30 5.14 7.88
N ASP A 40 16.09 5.59 6.66
CA ASP A 40 16.21 6.98 6.20
C ASP A 40 14.94 7.57 5.58
N LYS A 41 13.91 6.77 5.35
CA LYS A 41 12.66 7.23 4.73
C LYS A 41 11.40 6.63 5.38
N PRO A 42 10.25 7.32 5.29
CA PRO A 42 9.00 6.85 5.88
C PRO A 42 8.52 5.54 5.26
N ILE A 43 7.86 4.70 6.06
CA ILE A 43 7.31 3.41 5.60
C ILE A 43 6.45 3.57 4.35
N ILE A 44 5.59 4.59 4.29
CA ILE A 44 4.69 4.81 3.16
C ILE A 44 5.43 5.02 1.84
N GLN A 45 6.63 5.60 1.88
CA GLN A 45 7.43 5.85 0.67
C GLN A 45 7.86 4.53 0.01
N TYR A 46 8.19 3.49 0.79
CA TYR A 46 8.51 2.17 0.23
C TYR A 46 7.35 1.60 -0.59
N GLY A 47 6.11 1.72 -0.07
CA GLY A 47 4.92 1.27 -0.80
C GLY A 47 4.66 2.09 -2.07
N VAL A 48 4.91 3.41 -2.04
CA VAL A 48 4.81 4.28 -3.22
C VAL A 48 5.85 3.90 -4.27
N GLU A 49 7.10 3.71 -3.88
CA GLU A 49 8.18 3.28 -4.77
C GLU A 49 7.88 1.90 -5.39
N GLU A 50 7.35 0.96 -4.61
CA GLU A 50 6.91 -0.34 -5.11
C GLU A 50 5.80 -0.20 -6.15
N ALA A 51 4.82 0.67 -5.91
CA ALA A 51 3.73 0.94 -6.85
C ALA A 51 4.25 1.50 -8.18
N ILE A 52 5.18 2.47 -8.13
CA ILE A 52 5.82 3.05 -9.31
C ILE A 52 6.58 1.99 -10.10
N GLN A 53 7.43 1.19 -9.44
CA GLN A 53 8.20 0.11 -10.05
C GLN A 53 7.29 -0.96 -10.67
N SER A 54 6.09 -1.12 -10.15
CA SER A 54 5.06 -2.03 -10.68
C SER A 54 4.28 -1.47 -11.87
N GLY A 55 4.48 -0.18 -12.21
CA GLY A 55 3.86 0.49 -13.35
C GLY A 55 2.52 1.16 -13.04
N ILE A 56 2.25 1.47 -11.78
CA ILE A 56 1.16 2.35 -11.35
C ILE A 56 1.46 3.78 -11.80
N GLN A 57 0.43 4.51 -12.20
CA GLN A 57 0.54 5.87 -12.73
C GLN A 57 -0.06 6.93 -11.81
N ASN A 58 -1.03 6.54 -10.98
CA ASN A 58 -1.70 7.46 -10.06
C ASN A 58 -1.90 6.77 -8.71
N ILE A 59 -1.66 7.51 -7.64
CA ILE A 59 -1.90 7.06 -6.27
C ILE A 59 -3.07 7.84 -5.67
N ILE A 60 -3.93 7.12 -4.97
CA ILE A 60 -5.05 7.69 -4.21
C ILE A 60 -4.80 7.37 -2.74
N MET A 61 -4.42 8.38 -1.98
CA MET A 61 -4.21 8.23 -0.54
C MET A 61 -5.49 8.53 0.22
N VAL A 62 -5.95 7.55 0.99
CA VAL A 62 -7.11 7.75 1.88
C VAL A 62 -6.59 8.13 3.25
N THR A 63 -6.64 9.44 3.54
CA THR A 63 -6.15 10.02 4.80
C THR A 63 -7.27 10.23 5.83
N GLY A 64 -6.89 10.50 7.06
CA GLY A 64 -7.79 10.81 8.17
C GLY A 64 -7.39 12.08 8.91
N ARG A 65 -7.99 12.30 10.06
CA ARG A 65 -7.61 13.42 10.92
C ARG A 65 -6.18 13.24 11.43
N GLY A 66 -5.36 14.29 11.37
CA GLY A 66 -3.97 14.28 11.87
C GLY A 66 -2.99 13.54 10.96
N LYS A 67 -3.28 13.46 9.65
CA LYS A 67 -2.44 12.79 8.65
C LYS A 67 -1.76 13.76 7.66
N SER A 68 -1.75 15.08 7.95
CA SER A 68 -1.12 16.09 7.08
C SER A 68 0.34 15.79 6.78
N ALA A 69 1.08 15.20 7.70
CA ALA A 69 2.47 14.83 7.47
C ALA A 69 2.67 13.86 6.27
N ILE A 70 1.63 13.10 5.88
CA ILE A 70 1.69 12.26 4.67
C ILE A 70 1.57 13.14 3.42
N GLU A 71 0.67 14.11 3.46
CA GLU A 71 0.45 15.09 2.38
C GLU A 71 1.72 15.94 2.22
N ASP A 72 2.22 16.52 3.32
CA ASP A 72 3.43 17.34 3.36
C ASP A 72 4.68 16.60 2.83
N HIS A 73 4.74 15.27 2.98
CA HIS A 73 5.88 14.48 2.53
C HIS A 73 5.97 14.35 0.99
N PHE A 74 4.83 14.27 0.32
CA PHE A 74 4.78 14.11 -1.14
C PHE A 74 4.50 15.43 -1.87
N ASP A 75 4.13 16.48 -1.17
CA ASP A 75 3.91 17.79 -1.74
C ASP A 75 5.22 18.60 -1.84
N VAL A 76 5.23 19.62 -2.69
CA VAL A 76 6.38 20.52 -2.85
C VAL A 76 6.56 21.39 -1.61
N SER A 77 7.72 21.34 -0.99
CA SER A 77 8.08 22.22 0.13
C SER A 77 8.91 23.41 -0.36
N PHE A 78 8.24 24.44 -0.84
CA PHE A 78 8.87 25.62 -1.44
C PHE A 78 9.90 26.29 -0.52
N GLU A 79 9.61 26.44 0.76
CA GLU A 79 10.50 27.07 1.73
C GLU A 79 11.78 26.24 1.95
N LEU A 80 11.64 24.91 2.04
CA LEU A 80 12.77 24.01 2.21
C LEU A 80 13.63 24.00 0.96
N GLU A 81 13.01 23.91 -0.22
CA GLU A 81 13.75 23.90 -1.50
C GLU A 81 14.55 25.20 -1.68
N ASN A 82 13.94 26.35 -1.46
CA ASN A 82 14.64 27.65 -1.54
C ASN A 82 15.78 27.75 -0.55
N LEU A 83 15.61 27.25 0.68
CA LEU A 83 16.67 27.23 1.69
C LEU A 83 17.84 26.35 1.24
N LEU A 84 17.58 25.15 0.71
CA LEU A 84 18.61 24.24 0.23
C LEU A 84 19.36 24.81 -0.99
N GLU A 85 18.62 25.44 -1.91
CA GLU A 85 19.18 26.09 -3.08
C GLU A 85 20.10 27.27 -2.71
N SER A 86 19.63 28.16 -1.81
CA SER A 86 20.42 29.29 -1.33
C SER A 86 21.70 28.90 -0.59
N ARG A 87 21.69 27.71 0.05
CA ARG A 87 22.84 27.13 0.75
C ARG A 87 23.72 26.24 -0.13
N GLY A 88 23.40 26.09 -1.41
CA GLY A 88 24.15 25.26 -2.35
C GLY A 88 24.10 23.75 -2.06
N LYS A 89 23.09 23.28 -1.30
CA LYS A 89 22.89 21.88 -0.91
C LYS A 89 22.21 21.07 -2.02
N LYS A 90 22.87 20.96 -3.17
CA LYS A 90 22.30 20.37 -4.40
C LYS A 90 21.82 18.92 -4.24
N GLU A 91 22.57 18.09 -3.51
CA GLU A 91 22.19 16.68 -3.30
C GLU A 91 20.91 16.55 -2.48
N LEU A 92 20.80 17.30 -1.38
CA LEU A 92 19.57 17.30 -0.55
C LEU A 92 18.38 17.90 -1.30
N LEU A 93 18.60 18.94 -2.11
CA LEU A 93 17.57 19.53 -2.97
C LEU A 93 17.05 18.51 -3.99
N ALA A 94 17.93 17.74 -4.60
CA ALA A 94 17.55 16.69 -5.53
C ALA A 94 16.71 15.59 -4.85
N ILE A 95 17.06 15.20 -3.62
CA ILE A 95 16.27 14.21 -2.85
C ILE A 95 14.85 14.75 -2.61
N VAL A 96 14.72 15.99 -2.13
CA VAL A 96 13.40 16.59 -1.83
C VAL A 96 12.54 16.69 -3.09
N ARG A 97 13.08 17.21 -4.19
CA ARG A 97 12.36 17.32 -5.47
C ARG A 97 11.96 15.95 -6.02
N ASN A 98 12.83 14.96 -5.94
CA ASN A 98 12.52 13.61 -6.41
C ASN A 98 11.33 12.99 -5.67
N ILE A 99 11.13 13.30 -4.38
CA ILE A 99 9.98 12.80 -3.62
C ILE A 99 8.69 13.43 -4.14
N SER A 100 8.67 14.75 -4.32
CA SER A 100 7.48 15.49 -4.79
C SER A 100 7.12 15.17 -6.24
N ASP A 101 8.12 14.89 -7.08
CA ASP A 101 7.93 14.59 -8.50
C ASP A 101 7.72 13.09 -8.79
N MET A 102 7.76 12.25 -7.76
CA MET A 102 7.80 10.80 -7.90
C MET A 102 6.59 10.24 -8.64
N ILE A 103 5.39 10.71 -8.32
CA ILE A 103 4.12 10.25 -8.92
C ILE A 103 2.98 11.22 -8.58
N ASN A 104 1.94 11.22 -9.41
CA ASN A 104 0.71 11.97 -9.10
C ASN A 104 -0.03 11.34 -7.92
N VAL A 105 -0.22 12.11 -6.86
CA VAL A 105 -0.96 11.71 -5.66
C VAL A 105 -2.24 12.51 -5.56
N SER A 106 -3.36 11.82 -5.33
CA SER A 106 -4.65 12.42 -5.00
C SER A 106 -5.04 12.02 -3.59
N TYR A 107 -5.57 12.96 -2.82
CA TYR A 107 -5.95 12.70 -1.43
C TYR A 107 -7.46 12.68 -1.28
N VAL A 108 -7.97 11.69 -0.56
CA VAL A 108 -9.38 11.62 -0.17
C VAL A 108 -9.49 11.37 1.33
N ARG A 109 -10.45 12.02 1.97
CA ARG A 109 -10.57 11.94 3.42
C ARG A 109 -11.59 10.91 3.87
N GLN A 110 -11.16 10.00 4.74
CA GLN A 110 -12.05 9.18 5.54
C GLN A 110 -12.44 9.96 6.80
N LYS A 111 -13.68 10.47 6.86
CA LYS A 111 -14.14 11.29 8.01
C LYS A 111 -14.26 10.48 9.29
N GLU A 112 -14.66 9.22 9.19
CA GLU A 112 -14.89 8.30 10.31
C GLU A 112 -14.09 7.02 10.09
N ALA A 113 -13.40 6.54 11.12
CA ALA A 113 -12.54 5.36 11.05
C ALA A 113 -13.37 4.05 11.11
N LEU A 114 -14.16 3.78 10.06
CA LEU A 114 -15.05 2.60 9.96
C LEU A 114 -14.35 1.35 9.37
N GLY A 115 -13.03 1.33 9.39
CA GLY A 115 -12.23 0.17 8.96
C GLY A 115 -11.73 0.26 7.52
N LEU A 116 -10.96 -0.78 7.12
CA LEU A 116 -10.23 -0.84 5.86
C LEU A 116 -11.16 -0.79 4.63
N GLY A 117 -12.22 -1.60 4.62
CA GLY A 117 -13.17 -1.63 3.51
C GLY A 117 -13.84 -0.27 3.26
N HIS A 118 -14.18 0.45 4.33
CA HIS A 118 -14.74 1.80 4.22
C HIS A 118 -13.67 2.79 3.69
N ALA A 119 -12.42 2.67 4.09
CA ALA A 119 -11.34 3.50 3.55
C ALA A 119 -11.21 3.31 2.04
N VAL A 120 -11.16 2.06 1.57
CA VAL A 120 -11.11 1.75 0.12
C VAL A 120 -12.34 2.29 -0.61
N LEU A 121 -13.54 2.14 -0.02
CA LEU A 121 -14.79 2.68 -0.60
C LEU A 121 -14.74 4.21 -0.78
N ARG A 122 -14.05 4.94 0.11
CA ARG A 122 -13.89 6.40 -0.03
C ARG A 122 -13.12 6.83 -1.28
N ALA A 123 -12.32 5.94 -1.85
CA ALA A 123 -11.59 6.19 -3.09
C ALA A 123 -12.42 5.94 -4.36
N SER A 124 -13.64 5.43 -4.25
CA SER A 124 -14.45 4.96 -5.39
C SER A 124 -14.66 6.02 -6.48
N GLU A 125 -14.91 7.27 -6.11
CA GLU A 125 -15.11 8.36 -7.08
C GLU A 125 -13.85 8.66 -7.89
N LEU A 126 -12.65 8.55 -7.28
CA LEU A 126 -11.38 8.77 -7.96
C LEU A 126 -10.92 7.53 -8.76
N VAL A 127 -11.29 6.36 -8.31
CA VAL A 127 -11.00 5.10 -9.01
C VAL A 127 -11.89 4.97 -10.25
N GLY A 128 -13.19 5.27 -10.14
CA GLY A 128 -14.19 5.02 -11.17
C GLY A 128 -14.41 3.52 -11.40
N GLU A 129 -14.70 3.14 -12.64
CA GLU A 129 -14.97 1.76 -13.05
C GLU A 129 -13.70 0.99 -13.49
N GLU A 130 -12.52 1.51 -13.15
CA GLU A 130 -11.26 0.89 -13.52
C GLU A 130 -10.78 -0.15 -12.49
N PRO A 131 -10.06 -1.19 -12.91
CA PRO A 131 -9.36 -2.05 -11.98
C PRO A 131 -8.25 -1.27 -11.26
N PHE A 132 -8.10 -1.52 -9.99
CA PHE A 132 -7.12 -0.82 -9.16
C PHE A 132 -6.43 -1.78 -8.18
N ALA A 133 -5.29 -1.36 -7.67
CA ALA A 133 -4.58 -2.04 -6.60
C ALA A 133 -4.92 -1.42 -5.24
N VAL A 134 -4.83 -2.20 -4.18
CA VAL A 134 -4.83 -1.71 -2.80
C VAL A 134 -3.51 -2.08 -2.17
N VAL A 135 -2.78 -1.08 -1.67
CA VAL A 135 -1.47 -1.26 -1.04
C VAL A 135 -1.57 -0.81 0.42
N LEU A 136 -1.25 -1.71 1.33
CA LEU A 136 -1.20 -1.39 2.76
C LEU A 136 0.17 -0.79 3.07
N ALA A 137 0.19 0.47 3.51
CA ALA A 137 1.43 1.23 3.68
C ALA A 137 2.34 0.72 4.81
N ASP A 138 1.85 -0.17 5.68
CA ASP A 138 2.60 -0.80 6.76
C ASP A 138 3.10 -2.22 6.43
N ASP A 139 2.82 -2.73 5.25
CA ASP A 139 3.31 -4.02 4.75
C ASP A 139 4.42 -3.78 3.71
N VAL A 140 5.67 -3.77 4.15
CA VAL A 140 6.84 -3.62 3.28
C VAL A 140 7.36 -4.99 2.89
N ILE A 141 7.43 -5.27 1.59
CA ILE A 141 7.90 -6.54 1.05
C ILE A 141 9.16 -6.28 0.22
N GLU A 142 10.27 -6.88 0.64
CA GLU A 142 11.52 -6.84 -0.11
C GLU A 142 11.62 -8.08 -1.00
N ALA A 143 11.65 -7.87 -2.32
CA ALA A 143 11.77 -8.93 -3.30
C ALA A 143 12.46 -8.40 -4.57
N GLU A 144 13.12 -9.29 -5.33
CA GLU A 144 13.73 -8.94 -6.62
C GLU A 144 12.70 -8.38 -7.62
N THR A 145 11.52 -9.01 -7.69
CA THR A 145 10.36 -8.48 -8.41
C THR A 145 9.37 -7.94 -7.40
N PRO A 146 8.96 -6.67 -7.47
CA PRO A 146 7.99 -6.07 -6.55
C PRO A 146 6.74 -6.95 -6.38
N CYS A 147 6.25 -7.10 -5.15
CA CYS A 147 5.08 -7.94 -4.85
C CYS A 147 3.86 -7.49 -5.66
N LEU A 148 3.61 -6.19 -5.71
CA LEU A 148 2.52 -5.64 -6.51
C LEU A 148 2.66 -5.99 -8.00
N ARG A 149 3.88 -5.98 -8.54
CA ARG A 149 4.11 -6.39 -9.94
C ARG A 149 3.70 -7.85 -10.17
N GLN A 150 4.07 -8.74 -9.25
CA GLN A 150 3.68 -10.14 -9.32
C GLN A 150 2.15 -10.30 -9.30
N LEU A 151 1.45 -9.56 -8.43
CA LEU A 151 -0.01 -9.56 -8.37
C LEU A 151 -0.65 -9.05 -9.67
N LEU A 152 -0.08 -8.00 -10.29
CA LEU A 152 -0.56 -7.46 -11.56
C LEU A 152 -0.37 -8.44 -12.72
N ASP A 153 0.71 -9.19 -12.74
CA ASP A 153 0.95 -10.22 -13.75
C ASP A 153 -0.06 -11.37 -13.63
N VAL A 154 -0.37 -11.81 -12.39
CA VAL A 154 -1.42 -12.80 -12.12
C VAL A 154 -2.80 -12.26 -12.52
N TYR A 155 -3.12 -11.01 -12.17
CA TYR A 155 -4.35 -10.34 -12.60
C TYR A 155 -4.46 -10.30 -14.14
N GLY A 156 -3.37 -9.95 -14.82
CA GLY A 156 -3.31 -9.93 -16.29
C GLY A 156 -3.67 -11.26 -16.93
N PHE A 157 -3.34 -12.37 -16.25
CA PHE A 157 -3.64 -13.72 -16.73
C PHE A 157 -5.09 -14.15 -16.43
N PHE A 158 -5.56 -13.95 -15.19
CA PHE A 158 -6.85 -14.46 -14.74
C PHE A 158 -8.02 -13.47 -14.91
N GLY A 159 -7.77 -12.16 -14.87
CA GLY A 159 -8.80 -11.12 -14.90
C GLY A 159 -9.75 -11.14 -13.69
N ALA A 160 -9.27 -11.61 -12.56
CA ALA A 160 -10.00 -11.74 -11.32
C ALA A 160 -9.23 -11.09 -10.17
N PRO A 161 -9.88 -10.68 -9.06
CA PRO A 161 -9.19 -10.15 -7.90
C PRO A 161 -8.09 -11.08 -7.40
N VAL A 162 -6.92 -10.52 -7.08
CA VAL A 162 -5.73 -11.24 -6.60
C VAL A 162 -5.37 -10.71 -5.21
N LEU A 163 -5.03 -11.60 -4.30
CA LEU A 163 -4.59 -11.25 -2.95
C LEU A 163 -3.19 -11.82 -2.70
N ALA A 164 -2.31 -10.98 -2.15
CA ALA A 164 -1.08 -11.47 -1.54
C ALA A 164 -1.41 -12.10 -0.18
N VAL A 165 -0.91 -13.29 0.07
CA VAL A 165 -1.10 -14.00 1.34
C VAL A 165 0.23 -14.58 1.80
N MET A 166 0.42 -14.61 3.12
CA MET A 166 1.58 -15.20 3.76
C MET A 166 1.12 -16.30 4.70
N GLU A 167 1.80 -17.43 4.66
CA GLU A 167 1.59 -18.51 5.63
C GLU A 167 2.19 -18.07 6.98
N VAL A 168 1.39 -18.09 8.03
CA VAL A 168 1.81 -17.72 9.38
C VAL A 168 1.44 -18.83 10.37
N PRO A 169 2.20 -18.98 11.48
CA PRO A 169 1.82 -19.90 12.54
C PRO A 169 0.44 -19.58 13.13
N PRO A 170 -0.37 -20.57 13.53
CA PRO A 170 -1.72 -20.34 14.04
C PRO A 170 -1.80 -19.32 15.19
N GLU A 171 -0.79 -19.28 16.05
CA GLU A 171 -0.67 -18.35 17.18
C GLU A 171 -0.49 -16.87 16.75
N SER A 172 -0.05 -16.66 15.53
CA SER A 172 0.13 -15.31 14.95
C SER A 172 -1.16 -14.75 14.34
N ILE A 173 -2.22 -15.55 14.27
CA ILE A 173 -3.50 -15.14 13.70
C ILE A 173 -4.30 -14.40 14.79
N SER A 174 -4.38 -13.08 14.69
CA SER A 174 -5.26 -12.26 15.54
C SER A 174 -6.57 -11.97 14.82
N PHE A 175 -7.68 -12.50 15.35
CA PHE A 175 -9.02 -12.10 14.91
C PHE A 175 -9.45 -10.84 15.66
N SER A 176 -9.40 -9.68 15.03
CA SER A 176 -10.14 -8.52 15.51
C SER A 176 -11.60 -8.65 15.05
N CYS A 177 -12.37 -9.50 15.71
CA CYS A 177 -13.82 -9.56 15.51
C CYS A 177 -14.45 -8.34 16.17
N GLY A 178 -14.78 -7.31 15.39
CA GLY A 178 -15.76 -6.30 15.81
C GLY A 178 -17.06 -7.05 16.19
N ARG A 179 -17.60 -6.77 17.38
CA ARG A 179 -18.82 -7.40 17.86
C ARG A 179 -19.99 -7.12 16.91
N SER A 180 -20.20 -7.98 15.93
CA SER A 180 -21.51 -8.24 15.37
C SER A 180 -21.78 -9.72 15.57
N ARG A 181 -22.77 -10.04 16.42
CA ARG A 181 -23.31 -11.40 16.55
C ARG A 181 -23.99 -11.75 15.23
N ALA A 182 -23.23 -12.25 14.28
CA ALA A 182 -23.75 -13.01 13.17
C ALA A 182 -23.18 -14.41 13.30
N ASN A 183 -24.07 -15.38 13.62
CA ASN A 183 -23.78 -16.81 13.59
C ASN A 183 -23.29 -17.21 12.19
N TRP A 184 -21.97 -17.23 12.02
CA TRP A 184 -21.35 -17.91 10.89
C TRP A 184 -21.11 -19.37 11.31
N SER A 185 -22.09 -20.24 11.03
CA SER A 185 -21.83 -21.66 11.03
C SER A 185 -20.87 -21.97 9.89
N ALA A 186 -19.62 -22.24 10.25
CA ALA A 186 -18.58 -22.65 9.32
C ALA A 186 -18.98 -23.98 8.64
N ARG A 187 -19.46 -23.92 7.41
CA ARG A 187 -19.38 -25.01 6.47
C ARG A 187 -18.17 -24.78 5.58
N SER A 188 -17.01 -25.10 6.11
CA SER A 188 -15.79 -25.21 5.31
C SER A 188 -15.90 -26.43 4.41
N ARG A 189 -16.22 -26.23 3.13
CA ARG A 189 -15.88 -27.21 2.10
C ARG A 189 -14.43 -26.92 1.70
N PRO A 190 -13.53 -27.90 1.77
CA PRO A 190 -12.18 -27.69 1.25
C PRO A 190 -12.26 -27.48 -0.26
N LEU A 191 -11.77 -26.33 -0.73
CA LEU A 191 -11.52 -26.11 -2.14
C LEU A 191 -10.43 -27.09 -2.58
N ARG A 192 -10.76 -28.01 -3.49
CA ARG A 192 -9.79 -28.89 -4.13
C ARG A 192 -8.80 -28.02 -4.90
N THR A 193 -7.56 -28.04 -4.45
CA THR A 193 -6.43 -27.44 -5.14
C THR A 193 -6.16 -28.21 -6.43
N THR A 194 -6.35 -27.58 -7.56
CA THR A 194 -5.76 -28.03 -8.82
C THR A 194 -4.45 -27.28 -9.01
N THR A 195 -3.36 -28.05 -8.95
CA THR A 195 -2.00 -27.80 -9.46
C THR A 195 -1.41 -26.41 -9.28
N SER A 196 -0.56 -26.28 -8.27
CA SER A 196 0.32 -25.14 -8.05
C SER A 196 1.46 -25.09 -9.07
N PRO A 197 1.83 -23.88 -9.56
CA PRO A 197 3.19 -23.64 -10.03
C PRO A 197 4.10 -23.55 -8.78
N SER A 198 5.23 -24.24 -8.84
CA SER A 198 6.20 -24.34 -7.76
C SER A 198 6.82 -22.98 -7.41
N TRP A 199 6.35 -22.34 -6.35
CA TRP A 199 6.99 -21.21 -5.71
C TRP A 199 8.16 -21.74 -4.87
N LYS A 200 9.39 -21.50 -5.30
CA LYS A 200 10.56 -21.75 -4.47
C LYS A 200 10.57 -20.72 -3.32
N ARG A 201 10.51 -21.23 -2.10
CA ARG A 201 10.70 -20.45 -0.86
C ARG A 201 12.05 -19.76 -0.90
N ALA A 202 12.09 -18.45 -0.73
CA ALA A 202 13.30 -17.76 -0.32
C ALA A 202 13.54 -18.09 1.15
N SER A 203 14.56 -18.87 1.46
CA SER A 203 14.99 -19.13 2.83
C SER A 203 15.73 -17.91 3.38
N PRO A 204 15.53 -17.52 4.65
CA PRO A 204 16.32 -16.46 5.26
C PRO A 204 17.78 -16.91 5.34
N ARG A 205 18.69 -16.17 4.75
CA ARG A 205 20.12 -16.37 4.94
C ARG A 205 20.49 -15.97 6.37
N SER A 206 20.90 -16.95 7.16
CA SER A 206 21.61 -16.75 8.42
C SER A 206 22.90 -15.96 8.13
N ARG A 207 23.06 -14.80 8.74
CA ARG A 207 24.38 -14.15 8.86
C ARG A 207 25.06 -14.74 10.09
N THR A 208 26.12 -15.46 9.89
CA THR A 208 27.19 -15.63 10.86
C THR A 208 28.11 -14.44 10.80
#